data_d500df321855eb153eecdf20bed44754
#
_entry.id   d500df321855eb153eecdf20bed44754
#
_cell.length_a   1.000
_cell.length_b   1.000
_cell.length_c   1.000
_cell.angle_alpha   90.00
_cell.angle_beta   90.00
_cell.angle_gamma   90.00
#
_symmetry.space_group_name_H-M   'P 1'
#
loop_
_entity.id
_entity.type
_entity.pdbx_description
1 polymer ?
#
loop_
_entity_poly.entity_id
_entity_poly.type
_entity_poly.pdbx_seq_one_letter_code
_entity_poly.pdbx_strand_id
1 'polypeptide(L)'
;AIACGIAAGLGAADNTQAVLMTRGIAEIGRVSDALGGSPLTPMGLAGMGDLVATCTSEHSRNRTFGEAFVAGEGLAAYEARTGMVVEGAHAAQSFWELAREHGIEAPLTCAVHDVLVDGLDLASASASLLGRLPREEFYGLSRTTESKGII
;
A
#
# COMPACT_ATOMS: atom_id res chain seq x y z
N ALA A 1 -3.87 -2.23 -1.55
CA ALA A 1 -4.86 -2.87 -2.44
C ALA A 1 -4.97 -2.17 -3.81
N ILE A 2 -5.03 -0.82 -3.88
CA ILE A 2 -5.07 -0.09 -5.17
C ILE A 2 -3.86 -0.45 -6.04
N ALA A 3 -2.64 -0.45 -5.50
CA ALA A 3 -1.45 -0.85 -6.25
C ALA A 3 -1.54 -2.28 -6.80
N CYS A 4 -2.14 -3.21 -6.05
CA CYS A 4 -2.38 -4.57 -6.53
C CYS A 4 -3.41 -4.60 -7.67
N GLY A 5 -4.45 -3.76 -7.60
CA GLY A 5 -5.41 -3.58 -8.68
C GLY A 5 -4.77 -2.99 -9.94
N ILE A 6 -3.92 -1.97 -9.79
CA ILE A 6 -3.14 -1.40 -10.91
C ILE A 6 -2.25 -2.49 -11.53
N ALA A 7 -1.53 -3.25 -10.72
CA ALA A 7 -0.70 -4.34 -11.21
C ALA A 7 -1.51 -5.41 -11.96
N ALA A 8 -2.68 -5.78 -11.43
CA ALA A 8 -3.59 -6.72 -12.09
C ALA A 8 -4.11 -6.16 -13.44
N GLY A 9 -4.53 -4.90 -13.47
CA GLY A 9 -4.98 -4.23 -14.69
C GLY A 9 -3.89 -4.13 -15.77
N LEU A 10 -2.63 -4.03 -15.35
CA LEU A 10 -1.47 -4.08 -16.25
C LEU A 10 -1.07 -5.51 -16.68
N GLY A 11 -1.77 -6.55 -16.20
CA GLY A 11 -1.46 -7.95 -16.50
C GLY A 11 -0.22 -8.48 -15.76
N ALA A 12 0.16 -7.86 -14.65
CA ALA A 12 1.30 -8.33 -13.86
C ALA A 12 1.04 -9.72 -13.23
N ALA A 13 2.08 -10.53 -13.17
CA ALA A 13 2.01 -11.86 -12.58
C ALA A 13 1.81 -11.81 -11.05
N ASP A 14 1.37 -12.94 -10.48
CA ASP A 14 1.08 -13.09 -9.04
C ASP A 14 2.28 -12.72 -8.15
N ASN A 15 3.50 -12.98 -8.61
CA ASN A 15 4.72 -12.60 -7.90
C ASN A 15 4.82 -11.08 -7.68
N THR A 16 4.36 -10.27 -8.64
CA THR A 16 4.34 -8.81 -8.50
C THR A 16 3.35 -8.40 -7.41
N GLN A 17 2.19 -9.03 -7.36
CA GLN A 17 1.20 -8.77 -6.32
C GLN A 17 1.74 -9.16 -4.94
N ALA A 18 2.42 -10.32 -4.83
CA ALA A 18 3.07 -10.73 -3.59
C ALA A 18 4.11 -9.71 -3.10
N VAL A 19 4.95 -9.20 -4.00
CA VAL A 19 5.93 -8.14 -3.68
C VAL A 19 5.23 -6.87 -3.20
N LEU A 20 4.16 -6.43 -3.85
CA LEU A 20 3.40 -5.24 -3.44
C LEU A 20 2.78 -5.42 -2.05
N MET A 21 2.21 -6.59 -1.76
CA MET A 21 1.65 -6.90 -0.44
C MET A 21 2.73 -6.91 0.64
N THR A 22 3.87 -7.55 0.39
CA THR A 22 4.99 -7.60 1.33
C THR A 22 5.54 -6.20 1.63
N ARG A 23 5.72 -5.37 0.60
CA ARG A 23 6.16 -3.98 0.78
C ARG A 23 5.12 -3.14 1.51
N GLY A 24 3.84 -3.30 1.16
CA GLY A 24 2.74 -2.57 1.80
C GLY A 24 2.66 -2.85 3.30
N ILE A 25 2.75 -4.13 3.71
CA ILE A 25 2.70 -4.47 5.13
C ILE A 25 3.93 -3.95 5.89
N ALA A 26 5.10 -3.91 5.25
CA ALA A 26 6.30 -3.34 5.85
C ALA A 26 6.16 -1.81 6.06
N GLU A 27 5.52 -1.09 5.13
CA GLU A 27 5.22 0.34 5.30
C GLU A 27 4.22 0.58 6.43
N ILE A 28 3.16 -0.23 6.52
CA ILE A 28 2.20 -0.17 7.62
C ILE A 28 2.90 -0.43 8.96
N GLY A 29 3.84 -1.38 9.00
CA GLY A 29 4.65 -1.66 10.19
C GLY A 29 5.48 -0.45 10.62
N ARG A 30 6.14 0.25 9.69
CA ARG A 30 6.91 1.47 9.99
C ARG A 30 6.04 2.59 10.53
N VAL A 31 4.85 2.78 9.96
CA VAL A 31 3.90 3.77 10.46
C VAL A 31 3.39 3.41 11.85
N SER A 32 3.05 2.13 12.09
CA SER A 32 2.66 1.66 13.41
C SER A 32 3.73 1.96 14.46
N ASP A 33 4.99 1.65 14.14
CA ASP A 33 6.14 1.89 15.01
C ASP A 33 6.34 3.39 15.31
N ALA A 34 6.33 4.21 14.28
CA ALA A 34 6.48 5.68 14.40
C ALA A 34 5.38 6.33 15.26
N LEU A 35 4.18 5.77 15.27
CA LEU A 35 3.06 6.20 16.09
C LEU A 35 3.04 5.55 17.49
N GLY A 36 4.09 4.83 17.88
CA GLY A 36 4.22 4.18 19.19
C GLY A 36 3.46 2.85 19.32
N GLY A 37 2.97 2.30 18.22
CA GLY A 37 2.37 0.97 18.17
C GLY A 37 3.43 -0.13 18.01
N SER A 38 3.00 -1.39 18.02
CA SER A 38 3.90 -2.51 17.73
C SER A 38 3.98 -2.74 16.21
N PRO A 39 5.18 -2.74 15.61
CA PRO A 39 5.34 -3.04 14.19
C PRO A 39 4.95 -4.48 13.82
N LEU A 40 4.84 -5.37 14.81
CA LEU A 40 4.40 -6.75 14.61
C LEU A 40 2.88 -6.90 14.51
N THR A 41 2.11 -5.95 15.04
CA THR A 41 0.64 -6.01 14.99
C THR A 41 0.11 -6.13 13.56
N PRO A 42 0.59 -5.35 12.58
CA PRO A 42 0.17 -5.49 11.19
C PRO A 42 0.56 -6.82 10.54
N MET A 43 1.52 -7.56 11.10
CA MET A 43 1.95 -8.86 10.55
C MET A 43 0.97 -9.99 10.83
N GLY A 44 0.00 -9.77 11.73
CA GLY A 44 -1.05 -10.74 12.09
C GLY A 44 -2.26 -10.69 11.17
N LEU A 45 -3.33 -11.36 11.61
CA LEU A 45 -4.59 -11.46 10.85
C LEU A 45 -5.25 -10.10 10.61
N ALA A 46 -5.17 -9.17 11.57
CA ALA A 46 -5.75 -7.84 11.46
C ALA A 46 -5.03 -6.92 10.43
N GLY A 47 -3.84 -7.27 10.03
CA GLY A 47 -3.07 -6.53 9.03
C GLY A 47 -2.82 -7.36 7.78
N MET A 48 -1.89 -8.32 7.83
CA MET A 48 -1.53 -9.16 6.68
C MET A 48 -2.73 -9.96 6.15
N GLY A 49 -3.54 -10.52 7.03
CA GLY A 49 -4.72 -11.29 6.63
C GLY A 49 -5.71 -10.42 5.86
N ASP A 50 -6.06 -9.25 6.40
CA ASP A 50 -6.94 -8.28 5.73
C ASP A 50 -6.34 -7.75 4.43
N LEU A 51 -5.04 -7.43 4.43
CA LEU A 51 -4.34 -6.95 3.23
C LEU A 51 -4.40 -7.98 2.10
N VAL A 52 -4.10 -9.24 2.38
CA VAL A 52 -4.16 -10.32 1.39
C VAL A 52 -5.59 -10.48 0.86
N ALA A 53 -6.58 -10.58 1.75
CA ALA A 53 -7.98 -10.69 1.35
C ALA A 53 -8.42 -9.52 0.47
N THR A 54 -8.05 -8.28 0.84
CA THR A 54 -8.41 -7.07 0.09
C THR A 54 -7.68 -6.97 -1.26
N CYS A 55 -6.41 -7.38 -1.33
CA CYS A 55 -5.63 -7.34 -2.57
C CYS A 55 -6.04 -8.40 -3.58
N THR A 56 -6.57 -9.55 -3.13
CA THR A 56 -6.92 -10.67 -4.01
C THR A 56 -8.41 -10.75 -4.36
N SER A 57 -9.27 -10.13 -3.57
CA SER A 57 -10.72 -10.18 -3.78
C SER A 57 -11.17 -9.36 -4.98
N GLU A 58 -11.94 -9.98 -5.87
CA GLU A 58 -12.65 -9.31 -6.97
C GLU A 58 -13.75 -8.36 -6.47
N HIS A 59 -14.14 -8.44 -5.21
CA HIS A 59 -15.13 -7.57 -4.58
C HIS A 59 -14.48 -6.38 -3.85
N SER A 60 -13.15 -6.31 -3.80
CA SER A 60 -12.44 -5.19 -3.18
C SER A 60 -12.57 -3.93 -4.02
N ARG A 61 -13.25 -2.92 -3.49
CA ARG A 61 -13.40 -1.60 -4.13
C ARG A 61 -12.07 -0.96 -4.48
N ASN A 62 -11.09 -1.09 -3.58
CA ASN A 62 -9.74 -0.56 -3.79
C ASN A 62 -9.02 -1.28 -4.94
N ARG A 63 -9.12 -2.61 -5.00
CA ARG A 63 -8.52 -3.39 -6.08
C ARG A 63 -9.20 -3.11 -7.41
N THR A 64 -10.53 -3.20 -7.46
CA THR A 64 -11.29 -2.99 -8.71
C THR A 64 -11.18 -1.55 -9.23
N PHE A 65 -11.04 -0.56 -8.34
CA PHE A 65 -10.67 0.79 -8.76
C PHE A 65 -9.29 0.83 -9.41
N GLY A 66 -8.29 0.17 -8.84
CA GLY A 66 -6.95 0.11 -9.44
C GLY A 66 -6.96 -0.47 -10.86
N GLU A 67 -7.75 -1.53 -11.09
CA GLU A 67 -7.95 -2.12 -12.42
C GLU A 67 -8.65 -1.14 -13.39
N ALA A 68 -9.70 -0.46 -12.93
CA ALA A 68 -10.44 0.55 -13.70
C ALA A 68 -9.57 1.78 -14.02
N PHE A 69 -8.69 2.18 -13.09
CA PHE A 69 -7.75 3.29 -13.29
C PHE A 69 -6.78 3.02 -14.45
N VAL A 70 -6.28 1.80 -14.57
CA VAL A 70 -5.44 1.38 -15.70
C VAL A 70 -6.22 1.46 -17.03
N ALA A 71 -7.52 1.20 -17.01
CA ALA A 71 -8.39 1.34 -18.17
C ALA A 71 -8.75 2.82 -18.49
N GLY A 72 -8.23 3.77 -17.73
CA GLY A 72 -8.43 5.22 -17.93
C GLY A 72 -9.58 5.83 -17.13
N GLU A 73 -10.20 5.09 -16.19
CA GLU A 73 -11.29 5.61 -15.37
C GLU A 73 -10.75 6.29 -14.11
N GLY A 74 -10.91 7.62 -14.02
CA GLY A 74 -10.51 8.38 -12.83
C GLY A 74 -11.41 8.13 -11.62
N LEU A 75 -10.93 8.49 -10.41
CA LEU A 75 -11.61 8.23 -9.13
C LEU A 75 -13.06 8.74 -9.12
N ALA A 76 -13.28 9.99 -9.48
CA ALA A 76 -14.62 10.58 -9.45
C ALA A 76 -15.61 9.87 -10.40
N ALA A 77 -15.13 9.46 -11.58
CA ALA A 77 -15.96 8.73 -12.54
C ALA A 77 -16.30 7.32 -12.00
N TYR A 78 -15.33 6.64 -11.43
CA TYR A 78 -15.52 5.31 -10.82
C TYR A 78 -16.53 5.36 -9.66
N GLU A 79 -16.38 6.30 -8.73
CA GLU A 79 -17.31 6.47 -7.60
C GLU A 79 -18.73 6.85 -8.07
N ALA A 80 -18.84 7.73 -9.05
CA ALA A 80 -20.14 8.09 -9.63
C ALA A 80 -20.83 6.90 -10.32
N ARG A 81 -20.09 6.08 -11.05
CA ARG A 81 -20.62 4.89 -11.73
C ARG A 81 -21.01 3.78 -10.78
N THR A 82 -20.22 3.54 -9.75
CA THR A 82 -20.44 2.42 -8.83
C THR A 82 -21.31 2.76 -7.63
N GLY A 83 -21.44 4.05 -7.30
CA GLY A 83 -22.07 4.51 -6.05
C GLY A 83 -21.26 4.18 -4.79
N MET A 84 -20.00 3.79 -4.94
CA MET A 84 -19.14 3.33 -3.84
C MET A 84 -17.94 4.25 -3.66
N VAL A 85 -17.63 4.58 -2.41
CA VAL A 85 -16.42 5.33 -2.05
C VAL A 85 -15.21 4.41 -2.08
N VAL A 86 -14.12 4.87 -2.69
CA VAL A 86 -12.82 4.17 -2.70
C VAL A 86 -11.96 4.71 -1.55
N GLU A 87 -12.17 4.16 -0.36
CA GLU A 87 -11.52 4.61 0.88
C GLU A 87 -9.99 4.59 0.79
N GLY A 88 -9.43 3.63 0.04
CA GLY A 88 -7.98 3.54 -0.18
C GLY A 88 -7.38 4.71 -0.95
N ALA A 89 -8.13 5.38 -1.81
CA ALA A 89 -7.66 6.58 -2.51
C ALA A 89 -7.55 7.77 -1.54
N HIS A 90 -8.54 7.96 -0.69
CA HIS A 90 -8.50 8.98 0.37
C HIS A 90 -7.43 8.66 1.42
N ALA A 91 -7.30 7.38 1.81
CA ALA A 91 -6.28 6.93 2.73
C ALA A 91 -4.86 7.12 2.18
N ALA A 92 -4.65 7.01 0.87
CA ALA A 92 -3.34 7.24 0.25
C ALA A 92 -2.84 8.66 0.50
N GLN A 93 -3.70 9.67 0.40
CA GLN A 93 -3.36 11.05 0.72
C GLN A 93 -2.98 11.21 2.20
N SER A 94 -3.86 10.76 3.11
CA SER A 94 -3.63 10.90 4.55
C SER A 94 -2.38 10.14 5.01
N PHE A 95 -2.13 8.96 4.44
CA PHE A 95 -0.98 8.14 4.78
C PHE A 95 0.33 8.76 4.25
N TRP A 96 0.30 9.37 3.06
CA TRP A 96 1.40 10.10 2.49
C TRP A 96 1.76 11.35 3.33
N GLU A 97 0.76 12.13 3.77
CA GLU A 97 0.96 13.28 4.66
C GLU A 97 1.61 12.85 5.98
N LEU A 98 1.07 11.80 6.60
CA LEU A 98 1.60 11.22 7.84
C LEU A 98 3.05 10.72 7.68
N ALA A 99 3.34 10.04 6.58
CA ALA A 99 4.68 9.54 6.30
C ALA A 99 5.69 10.69 6.17
N ARG A 100 5.31 11.79 5.53
CA ARG A 100 6.15 12.99 5.42
C ARG A 100 6.34 13.70 6.75
N GLU A 101 5.28 13.87 7.52
CA GLU A 101 5.32 14.54 8.82
C GLU A 101 6.27 13.83 9.79
N HIS A 102 6.25 12.50 9.79
CA HIS A 102 7.07 11.68 10.67
C HIS A 102 8.39 11.20 10.05
N GLY A 103 8.72 11.60 8.84
CA GLY A 103 9.94 11.17 8.15
C GLY A 103 9.98 9.66 7.87
N ILE A 104 8.82 9.04 7.65
CA ILE A 104 8.68 7.60 7.43
C ILE A 104 8.95 7.28 5.95
N GLU A 105 9.78 6.28 5.70
CA GLU A 105 10.02 5.80 4.35
C GLU A 105 8.86 4.91 3.88
N ALA A 106 8.01 5.44 2.98
CA ALA A 106 6.80 4.80 2.47
C ALA A 106 6.72 4.87 0.93
N PRO A 107 7.65 4.20 0.21
CA PRO A 107 7.77 4.33 -1.25
C PRO A 107 6.55 3.84 -2.03
N LEU A 108 5.86 2.80 -1.59
CA LEU A 108 4.66 2.31 -2.26
C LEU A 108 3.50 3.30 -2.07
N THR A 109 3.34 3.83 -0.86
CA THR A 109 2.35 4.88 -0.56
C THR A 109 2.61 6.13 -1.40
N CYS A 110 3.87 6.59 -1.48
CA CYS A 110 4.24 7.72 -2.33
C CYS A 110 3.90 7.46 -3.80
N ALA A 111 4.23 6.29 -4.34
CA ALA A 111 3.94 5.97 -5.73
C ALA A 111 2.42 5.95 -6.02
N VAL A 112 1.61 5.41 -5.11
CA VAL A 112 0.15 5.45 -5.25
C VAL A 112 -0.38 6.88 -5.18
N HIS A 113 0.11 7.70 -4.24
CA HIS A 113 -0.24 9.11 -4.13
C HIS A 113 0.11 9.87 -5.41
N ASP A 114 1.37 9.77 -5.87
CA ASP A 114 1.87 10.51 -7.03
C ASP A 114 1.07 10.17 -8.30
N VAL A 115 0.66 8.91 -8.45
CA VAL A 115 -0.20 8.48 -9.58
C VAL A 115 -1.62 9.02 -9.46
N LEU A 116 -2.24 8.93 -8.29
CA LEU A 116 -3.66 9.26 -8.12
C LEU A 116 -3.91 10.76 -7.99
N VAL A 117 -2.97 11.49 -7.37
CA VAL A 117 -3.13 12.91 -7.00
C VAL A 117 -2.33 13.81 -7.91
N ASP A 118 -1.04 13.49 -8.13
CA ASP A 118 -0.13 14.32 -8.93
C ASP A 118 -0.15 13.97 -10.43
N GLY A 119 -0.85 12.90 -10.81
CA GLY A 119 -0.99 12.49 -12.20
C GLY A 119 0.28 11.90 -12.81
N LEU A 120 1.20 11.38 -11.98
CA LEU A 120 2.38 10.68 -12.47
C LEU A 120 1.97 9.46 -13.30
N ASP A 121 2.59 9.27 -14.45
CA ASP A 121 2.30 8.10 -15.28
C ASP A 121 2.76 6.78 -14.62
N LEU A 122 2.04 5.71 -14.92
CA LEU A 122 2.25 4.39 -14.29
C LEU A 122 3.62 3.80 -14.61
N ALA A 123 4.21 4.10 -15.76
CA ALA A 123 5.52 3.59 -16.12
C ALA A 123 6.61 4.24 -15.26
N SER A 124 6.54 5.57 -15.08
CA SER A 124 7.44 6.32 -14.20
C SER A 124 7.31 5.90 -12.74
N ALA A 125 6.09 5.72 -12.23
CA ALA A 125 5.85 5.24 -10.88
C ALA A 125 6.43 3.83 -10.67
N SER A 126 6.20 2.93 -11.62
CA SER A 126 6.74 1.56 -11.58
C SER A 126 8.26 1.55 -11.63
N ALA A 127 8.87 2.35 -12.50
CA ALA A 127 10.32 2.47 -12.61
C ALA A 127 10.94 2.99 -11.31
N SER A 128 10.30 3.97 -10.66
CA SER A 128 10.73 4.49 -9.36
C SER A 128 10.71 3.43 -8.26
N LEU A 129 9.69 2.57 -8.22
CA LEU A 129 9.60 1.48 -7.26
C LEU A 129 10.61 0.37 -7.53
N LEU A 130 10.79 -0.02 -8.80
CA LEU A 130 11.69 -1.09 -9.20
C LEU A 130 13.17 -0.66 -9.16
N GLY A 131 13.47 0.60 -9.43
CA GLY A 131 14.83 1.15 -9.42
C GLY A 131 15.44 1.30 -8.02
N ARG A 132 14.67 1.10 -6.97
CA ARG A 132 15.19 1.10 -5.60
C ARG A 132 15.99 -0.17 -5.35
N LEU A 133 17.22 -0.01 -4.84
CA LEU A 133 18.06 -1.14 -4.45
C LEU A 133 17.32 -2.04 -3.46
N PRO A 134 17.47 -3.37 -3.57
CA PRO A 134 16.95 -4.30 -2.58
C PRO A 134 17.50 -3.95 -1.20
N ARG A 135 16.62 -3.78 -0.23
CA ARG A 135 16.95 -3.60 1.19
C ARG A 135 16.29 -4.71 1.98
N GLU A 136 16.66 -4.84 3.25
CA GLU A 136 15.91 -5.71 4.16
C GLU A 136 14.42 -5.30 4.14
N GLU A 137 13.50 -6.26 4.05
CA GLU A 137 12.06 -5.99 3.92
C GLU A 137 11.51 -5.15 5.08
N PHE A 138 12.05 -5.36 6.27
CA PHE A 138 11.60 -4.73 7.51
C PHE A 138 12.62 -3.74 8.09
N TYR A 139 13.36 -3.03 7.21
CA TYR A 139 14.23 -1.95 7.66
C TYR A 139 13.44 -0.81 8.31
N GLY A 140 14.09 -0.08 9.21
CA GLY A 140 13.49 1.09 9.88
C GLY A 140 12.47 0.74 10.96
N LEU A 141 12.34 -0.54 11.35
CA LEU A 141 11.58 -0.94 12.52
C LEU A 141 12.48 -1.02 13.76
N SER A 142 12.01 -0.49 14.89
CA SER A 142 12.71 -0.64 16.15
C SER A 142 12.72 -2.12 16.56
N ARG A 143 13.91 -2.65 16.89
CA ARG A 143 14.02 -3.97 17.51
C ARG A 143 13.53 -3.83 18.96
N THR A 144 12.30 -4.20 19.20
CA THR A 144 11.80 -4.34 20.57
C THR A 144 12.50 -5.53 21.23
N THR A 145 13.74 -5.31 21.70
CA THR A 145 14.44 -6.23 22.59
C THR A 145 14.16 -5.84 24.04
N GLU A 146 12.92 -5.97 24.47
CA GLU A 146 12.60 -6.18 25.87
C GLU A 146 11.75 -7.43 25.96
N SER A 147 12.42 -8.57 26.15
CA SER A 147 11.81 -9.74 26.72
C SER A 147 11.36 -9.39 28.14
N LYS A 148 10.16 -8.85 28.30
CA LYS A 148 9.49 -8.92 29.60
C LYS A 148 9.27 -10.41 29.87
N GLY A 149 10.04 -10.93 30.85
CA GLY A 149 9.99 -12.31 31.25
C GLY A 149 8.54 -12.75 31.45
N ILE A 150 8.22 -13.81 30.77
CA ILE A 150 7.02 -14.60 31.04
C ILE A 150 7.36 -15.36 32.33
N ILE A 151 6.75 -14.95 33.44
CA ILE A 151 6.66 -15.77 34.66
C ILE A 151 5.43 -16.66 34.48
#